data_5a6d314b8bbf50ba287e3843fbb59889
#
_entry.id   5a6d314b8bbf50ba287e3843fbb59889
#
_cell.length_a   1.000
_cell.length_b   1.000
_cell.length_c   1.000
_cell.angle_alpha   90.00
_cell.angle_beta   90.00
_cell.angle_gamma   90.00
#
_symmetry.space_group_name_H-M   'P 1'
#
loop_
_entity.id
_entity.type
_entity.pdbx_description
1 polymer ?
#
loop_
_entity_poly.entity_id
_entity_poly.type
_entity_poly.pdbx_seq_one_letter_code
_entity_poly.pdbx_strand_id
1 'polypeptide(L)'
;LLNKGFISTEIKTTGVKELIKITSKMEKALRKFALKKIFGQIKKSKQGNHKSKRQGSSDDDNSDIKSFEFGDPFDKIIVSESLKNMYNRTGTDELNLISDDIVVNNGNFQSQMSTVLMIDISHSMILYGEDRITPAKKVAMALAELIITRYPKDTLDILVFGNDAKIIPLKQLPYLKVGPYHTNTVAGLQLAM
;
A
#
# COMPACT_ATOMS: atom_id res chain seq x y z
N LEU A 1 31.38 -5.03 -0.14
CA LEU A 1 30.09 -4.50 0.34
C LEU A 1 30.24 -3.09 0.91
N LEU A 2 31.31 -2.80 1.67
CA LEU A 2 31.65 -1.45 2.16
C LEU A 2 31.83 -0.47 0.99
N ASN A 3 32.66 -0.80 0.01
CA ASN A 3 32.93 0.06 -1.17
C ASN A 3 31.71 0.33 -2.05
N LYS A 4 30.66 -0.47 -1.93
CA LYS A 4 29.38 -0.27 -2.64
C LYS A 4 28.33 0.47 -1.80
N GLY A 5 28.68 0.88 -0.57
CA GLY A 5 27.81 1.60 0.34
C GLY A 5 26.60 0.79 0.85
N PHE A 6 26.72 -0.55 0.93
CA PHE A 6 25.67 -1.42 1.46
C PHE A 6 25.77 -1.64 2.96
N ILE A 7 26.96 -1.45 3.53
CA ILE A 7 27.25 -1.66 4.95
C ILE A 7 27.97 -0.41 5.46
N SER A 8 27.63 0.03 6.68
CA SER A 8 28.36 1.04 7.42
C SER A 8 28.92 0.43 8.69
N THR A 9 30.12 0.83 9.09
CA THR A 9 30.74 0.43 10.36
C THR A 9 30.66 1.60 11.34
N GLU A 10 30.15 1.38 12.53
CA GLU A 10 30.23 2.33 13.65
C GLU A 10 31.16 1.76 14.72
N ILE A 11 32.19 2.53 15.06
CA ILE A 11 33.11 2.21 16.16
C ILE A 11 32.51 2.81 17.44
N LYS A 12 32.06 1.98 18.38
CA LYS A 12 31.70 2.45 19.72
C LYS A 12 32.97 2.64 20.52
N THR A 13 33.11 3.81 21.13
CA THR A 13 34.26 4.29 21.91
C THR A 13 34.60 3.48 23.17
N THR A 14 33.88 2.42 23.48
CA THR A 14 34.09 1.56 24.64
C THR A 14 34.19 0.10 24.19
N GLY A 15 35.43 -0.32 23.84
CA GLY A 15 35.78 -1.72 23.62
C GLY A 15 35.50 -2.26 22.22
N VAL A 16 36.52 -2.82 21.64
CA VAL A 16 36.70 -3.43 20.30
C VAL A 16 35.51 -4.31 19.86
N LYS A 17 34.40 -3.71 19.48
CA LYS A 17 33.38 -4.37 18.65
C LYS A 17 32.91 -3.42 17.57
N GLU A 18 33.39 -3.65 16.36
CA GLU A 18 32.82 -3.03 15.16
C GLU A 18 31.37 -3.50 14.98
N LEU A 19 30.42 -2.58 15.12
CA LEU A 19 29.02 -2.85 14.81
C LEU A 19 28.79 -2.61 13.33
N ILE A 20 28.57 -3.67 12.60
CA ILE A 20 28.19 -3.61 11.18
C ILE A 20 26.70 -3.28 11.10
N LYS A 21 26.36 -2.12 10.54
CA LYS A 21 24.98 -1.70 10.26
C LYS A 21 24.69 -1.81 8.77
N ILE A 22 23.52 -2.31 8.45
CA ILE A 22 23.00 -2.34 7.09
C ILE A 22 22.54 -0.92 6.72
N THR A 23 22.94 -0.42 5.56
CA THR A 23 22.51 0.89 5.07
C THR A 23 21.11 0.81 4.45
N SER A 24 20.41 1.95 4.33
CA SER A 24 19.11 2.04 3.64
C SER A 24 19.18 1.53 2.20
N LYS A 25 20.35 1.63 1.55
CA LYS A 25 20.59 1.08 0.21
C LYS A 25 20.54 -0.45 0.21
N MET A 26 21.15 -1.09 1.21
CA MET A 26 21.09 -2.55 1.37
C MET A 26 19.70 -3.03 1.74
N GLU A 27 19.00 -2.34 2.64
CA GLU A 27 17.61 -2.66 3.01
C GLU A 27 16.70 -2.64 1.78
N LYS A 28 16.79 -1.59 0.95
CA LYS A 28 16.04 -1.49 -0.31
C LYS A 28 16.40 -2.61 -1.29
N ALA A 29 17.68 -2.98 -1.38
CA ALA A 29 18.12 -4.08 -2.24
C ALA A 29 17.57 -5.43 -1.75
N LEU A 30 17.56 -5.68 -0.44
CA LEU A 30 17.00 -6.90 0.15
C LEU A 30 15.49 -7.02 -0.12
N ARG A 31 14.73 -5.94 0.04
CA ARG A 31 13.28 -5.94 -0.26
C ARG A 31 13.00 -6.21 -1.73
N LYS A 32 13.74 -5.54 -2.64
CA LYS A 32 13.61 -5.78 -4.09
C LYS A 32 13.98 -7.20 -4.48
N PHE A 33 15.01 -7.77 -3.86
CA PHE A 33 15.41 -9.15 -4.08
C PHE A 33 14.32 -10.12 -3.61
N ALA A 34 13.75 -9.90 -2.42
CA ALA A 34 12.65 -10.69 -1.88
C ALA A 34 11.41 -10.60 -2.78
N LEU A 35 11.05 -9.40 -3.24
CA LEU A 35 9.95 -9.17 -4.17
C LEU A 35 10.15 -9.96 -5.47
N LYS A 36 11.32 -9.84 -6.10
CA LYS A 36 11.64 -10.54 -7.34
C LYS A 36 11.61 -12.06 -7.18
N LYS A 37 12.08 -12.56 -6.04
CA LYS A 37 12.12 -14.00 -5.75
C LYS A 37 10.72 -14.59 -5.53
N ILE A 38 9.82 -13.86 -4.88
CA ILE A 38 8.49 -14.35 -4.48
C ILE A 38 7.45 -14.07 -5.57
N PHE A 39 7.43 -12.86 -6.12
CA PHE A 39 6.40 -12.42 -7.06
C PHE A 39 6.87 -12.26 -8.51
N GLY A 40 8.16 -12.51 -8.79
CA GLY A 40 8.73 -12.33 -10.12
C GLY A 40 8.89 -10.85 -10.51
N GLN A 41 8.70 -10.54 -11.80
CA GLN A 41 8.80 -9.16 -12.29
C GLN A 41 7.44 -8.45 -12.22
N ILE A 42 7.29 -7.53 -11.29
CA ILE A 42 6.09 -6.69 -11.15
C ILE A 42 6.37 -5.31 -11.73
N LYS A 43 5.52 -4.89 -12.67
CA LYS A 43 5.58 -3.53 -13.24
C LYS A 43 4.92 -2.54 -12.27
N LYS A 44 5.51 -1.34 -12.18
CA LYS A 44 4.99 -0.24 -11.36
C LYS A 44 3.64 0.21 -11.91
N SER A 45 2.61 0.32 -11.08
CA SER A 45 1.34 0.96 -11.41
C SER A 45 1.42 2.46 -11.11
N LYS A 46 0.84 3.29 -11.98
CA LYS A 46 0.84 4.74 -11.78
C LYS A 46 -0.31 5.24 -10.89
N GLN A 47 -1.33 4.43 -10.65
CA GLN A 47 -2.54 4.80 -9.90
C GLN A 47 -2.90 3.71 -8.90
N GLY A 48 -3.61 4.06 -7.79
CA GLY A 48 -4.24 3.10 -6.91
C GLY A 48 -5.22 2.24 -7.72
N ASN A 49 -5.11 0.90 -7.65
CA ASN A 49 -5.77 0.02 -8.61
C ASN A 49 -6.88 -0.84 -7.97
N HIS A 50 -7.37 -0.44 -6.80
CA HIS A 50 -8.48 -1.15 -6.19
C HIS A 50 -9.78 -0.62 -6.78
N LYS A 51 -10.39 -1.38 -7.70
CA LYS A 51 -11.73 -1.06 -8.21
C LYS A 51 -12.73 -1.16 -7.06
N SER A 52 -13.29 -0.04 -6.65
CA SER A 52 -14.37 0.01 -5.66
C SER A 52 -15.71 0.07 -6.38
N LYS A 53 -16.69 -0.73 -5.90
CA LYS A 53 -18.09 -0.61 -6.33
C LYS A 53 -18.83 0.53 -5.60
N ARG A 54 -18.22 1.12 -4.57
CA ARG A 54 -18.80 2.22 -3.79
C ARG A 54 -18.18 3.53 -4.22
N GLN A 55 -19.02 4.55 -4.33
CA GLN A 55 -18.59 5.94 -4.56
C GLN A 55 -17.71 6.41 -3.40
N GLY A 56 -16.44 6.74 -3.69
CA GLY A 56 -15.55 7.47 -2.81
C GLY A 56 -15.28 8.86 -3.39
N SER A 57 -14.86 9.82 -2.56
CA SER A 57 -14.38 11.10 -3.07
C SER A 57 -13.03 10.87 -3.76
N SER A 58 -13.00 10.93 -5.07
CA SER A 58 -11.76 10.87 -5.86
C SER A 58 -11.51 12.25 -6.44
N ASP A 59 -10.34 12.80 -6.11
CA ASP A 59 -9.87 14.09 -6.64
C ASP A 59 -9.20 13.98 -8.04
N ASP A 60 -9.17 12.78 -8.63
CA ASP A 60 -8.61 12.61 -9.96
C ASP A 60 -9.71 12.88 -11.01
N ASP A 61 -9.69 14.07 -11.59
CA ASP A 61 -10.41 14.43 -12.82
C ASP A 61 -9.88 13.58 -13.99
N ASN A 62 -10.41 12.37 -14.11
CA ASN A 62 -10.28 11.65 -15.36
C ASN A 62 -11.33 12.19 -16.34
N SER A 63 -10.86 12.54 -17.51
CA SER A 63 -11.65 13.12 -18.63
C SER A 63 -12.64 12.13 -19.28
N ASP A 64 -12.94 11.01 -18.65
CA ASP A 64 -13.95 10.08 -19.15
C ASP A 64 -15.34 10.61 -18.78
N ILE A 65 -16.09 10.96 -19.81
CA ILE A 65 -17.45 11.47 -19.74
C ILE A 65 -18.41 10.32 -19.98
N LYS A 66 -19.45 10.18 -19.16
CA LYS A 66 -20.57 9.26 -19.40
C LYS A 66 -21.91 10.01 -19.41
N SER A 67 -22.93 9.43 -20.05
CA SER A 67 -24.31 9.91 -19.93
C SER A 67 -24.80 9.76 -18.49
N PHE A 68 -25.62 10.71 -18.05
CA PHE A 68 -26.21 10.70 -16.70
C PHE A 68 -27.13 9.49 -16.52
N GLU A 69 -26.95 8.79 -15.41
CA GLU A 69 -27.85 7.71 -14.98
C GLU A 69 -28.49 8.07 -13.64
N PHE A 70 -29.71 7.58 -13.41
CA PHE A 70 -30.41 7.81 -12.13
C PHE A 70 -29.59 7.26 -10.96
N GLY A 71 -29.20 8.17 -10.03
CA GLY A 71 -28.31 7.86 -8.87
C GLY A 71 -26.93 8.47 -9.00
N ASP A 72 -26.57 9.06 -10.13
CA ASP A 72 -25.33 9.83 -10.24
C ASP A 72 -25.42 11.14 -9.44
N PRO A 73 -24.33 11.57 -8.77
CA PRO A 73 -24.32 12.80 -7.98
C PRO A 73 -24.34 14.02 -8.90
N PHE A 74 -25.17 14.99 -8.56
CA PHE A 74 -25.37 16.22 -9.34
C PHE A 74 -24.13 17.12 -9.41
N ASP A 75 -23.26 17.07 -8.42
CA ASP A 75 -22.00 17.81 -8.38
C ASP A 75 -20.99 17.39 -9.47
N LYS A 76 -21.20 16.24 -10.06
CA LYS A 76 -20.36 15.72 -11.18
C LYS A 76 -20.90 16.03 -12.57
N ILE A 77 -22.02 16.73 -12.69
CA ILE A 77 -22.56 17.14 -13.99
C ILE A 77 -21.63 18.15 -14.66
N ILE A 78 -21.25 17.84 -15.88
CA ILE A 78 -20.47 18.75 -16.73
C ILE A 78 -21.44 19.63 -17.50
N VAL A 79 -21.77 20.79 -16.92
CA VAL A 79 -22.79 21.70 -17.48
C VAL A 79 -22.45 22.15 -18.89
N SER A 80 -21.19 22.46 -19.20
CA SER A 80 -20.75 22.90 -20.51
C SER A 80 -20.99 21.87 -21.62
N GLU A 81 -20.66 20.60 -21.36
CA GLU A 81 -20.88 19.53 -22.34
C GLU A 81 -22.36 19.15 -22.45
N SER A 82 -23.10 19.20 -21.33
CA SER A 82 -24.56 18.96 -21.34
C SER A 82 -25.30 20.02 -22.16
N LEU A 83 -24.96 21.29 -22.04
CA LEU A 83 -25.52 22.37 -22.83
C LEU A 83 -25.15 22.23 -24.33
N LYS A 84 -23.94 21.82 -24.63
CA LYS A 84 -23.49 21.57 -25.99
C LYS A 84 -24.27 20.41 -26.65
N ASN A 85 -24.55 19.33 -25.91
CA ASN A 85 -25.38 18.23 -26.38
C ASN A 85 -26.80 18.70 -26.65
N MET A 86 -27.40 19.48 -25.75
CA MET A 86 -28.72 20.09 -25.95
C MET A 86 -28.73 20.95 -27.23
N TYR A 87 -27.76 21.85 -27.40
CA TYR A 87 -27.66 22.72 -28.59
C TYR A 87 -27.50 21.89 -29.87
N ASN A 88 -26.67 20.87 -29.89
CA ASN A 88 -26.49 19.97 -31.01
C ASN A 88 -27.80 19.24 -31.39
N ARG A 89 -28.65 18.93 -30.42
CA ARG A 89 -29.93 18.25 -30.61
C ARG A 89 -31.02 19.21 -31.06
N THR A 90 -31.13 20.41 -30.46
CA THR A 90 -32.24 21.34 -30.69
C THR A 90 -31.97 22.35 -31.82
N GLY A 91 -30.68 22.69 -32.03
CA GLY A 91 -30.29 23.73 -32.98
C GLY A 91 -30.77 25.15 -32.63
N THR A 92 -31.26 25.37 -31.40
CA THR A 92 -31.78 26.63 -30.88
C THR A 92 -31.16 26.97 -29.53
N ASP A 93 -31.14 28.27 -29.20
CA ASP A 93 -30.65 28.76 -27.91
C ASP A 93 -31.69 28.62 -26.79
N GLU A 94 -32.86 28.06 -27.07
CA GLU A 94 -33.86 27.79 -26.03
C GLU A 94 -33.42 26.64 -25.13
N LEU A 95 -33.45 26.91 -23.80
CA LEU A 95 -33.08 25.92 -22.78
C LEU A 95 -34.15 24.80 -22.70
N ASN A 96 -33.91 23.72 -23.45
CA ASN A 96 -34.74 22.51 -23.39
C ASN A 96 -33.84 21.28 -23.13
N LEU A 97 -33.35 21.15 -21.90
CA LEU A 97 -32.46 20.10 -21.47
C LEU A 97 -33.27 18.85 -21.14
N ILE A 98 -32.89 17.71 -21.72
CA ILE A 98 -33.44 16.39 -21.39
C ILE A 98 -32.35 15.52 -20.72
N SER A 99 -32.76 14.45 -20.09
CA SER A 99 -31.88 13.49 -19.38
C SER A 99 -30.73 13.00 -20.26
N ASP A 100 -30.98 12.76 -21.55
CA ASP A 100 -29.98 12.23 -22.50
C ASP A 100 -28.91 13.27 -22.89
N ASP A 101 -29.17 14.57 -22.68
CA ASP A 101 -28.20 15.64 -22.94
C ASP A 101 -27.21 15.74 -21.76
N ILE A 102 -27.60 15.27 -20.59
CA ILE A 102 -26.81 15.43 -19.37
C ILE A 102 -25.64 14.44 -19.36
N VAL A 103 -24.46 14.98 -19.16
CA VAL A 103 -23.24 14.20 -19.04
C VAL A 103 -22.56 14.48 -17.70
N VAL A 104 -21.99 13.43 -17.13
CA VAL A 104 -21.29 13.47 -15.85
C VAL A 104 -19.85 13.04 -16.02
N ASN A 105 -19.00 13.59 -15.18
CA ASN A 105 -17.62 13.15 -15.09
C ASN A 105 -17.60 11.72 -14.50
N ASN A 106 -17.12 10.76 -15.30
CA ASN A 106 -16.94 9.37 -14.87
C ASN A 106 -15.66 9.26 -14.05
N GLY A 107 -15.68 9.77 -12.81
CA GLY A 107 -14.57 9.61 -11.89
C GLY A 107 -14.30 8.13 -11.67
N ASN A 108 -13.12 7.66 -12.05
CA ASN A 108 -12.67 6.32 -11.66
C ASN A 108 -12.56 6.27 -10.14
N PHE A 109 -13.50 5.59 -9.50
CA PHE A 109 -13.48 5.38 -8.05
C PHE A 109 -12.33 4.44 -7.70
N GLN A 110 -11.21 5.01 -7.31
CA GLN A 110 -10.04 4.29 -6.83
C GLN A 110 -9.95 4.47 -5.32
N SER A 111 -10.19 3.41 -4.59
CA SER A 111 -10.04 3.43 -3.13
C SER A 111 -8.59 3.25 -2.73
N GLN A 112 -8.17 3.99 -1.72
CA GLN A 112 -6.93 3.73 -0.98
C GLN A 112 -7.21 2.60 0.03
N MET A 113 -6.23 1.72 0.21
CA MET A 113 -6.33 0.63 1.17
C MET A 113 -5.28 0.83 2.28
N SER A 114 -5.71 0.62 3.52
CA SER A 114 -4.81 0.50 4.65
C SER A 114 -4.57 -0.97 4.96
N THR A 115 -3.32 -1.39 4.95
CA THR A 115 -2.93 -2.77 5.19
C THR A 115 -2.12 -2.85 6.48
N VAL A 116 -2.53 -3.72 7.40
CA VAL A 116 -1.76 -4.05 8.60
C VAL A 116 -1.16 -5.44 8.44
N LEU A 117 0.17 -5.52 8.46
CA LEU A 117 0.89 -6.78 8.39
C LEU A 117 1.30 -7.24 9.79
N MET A 118 0.65 -8.27 10.29
CA MET A 118 0.91 -8.84 11.61
C MET A 118 1.92 -9.99 11.52
N ILE A 119 2.98 -9.93 12.32
CA ILE A 119 4.05 -10.96 12.35
C ILE A 119 4.16 -11.50 13.77
N ASP A 120 4.00 -12.81 13.89
CA ASP A 120 4.25 -13.52 15.13
C ASP A 120 5.76 -13.62 15.39
N ILE A 121 6.20 -13.19 16.59
CA ILE A 121 7.58 -13.32 17.06
C ILE A 121 7.68 -14.21 18.31
N SER A 122 6.65 -14.99 18.59
CA SER A 122 6.61 -15.90 19.72
C SER A 122 7.58 -17.10 19.56
N HIS A 123 7.84 -17.79 20.63
CA HIS A 123 8.75 -18.92 20.66
C HIS A 123 8.36 -20.06 19.69
N SER A 124 7.08 -20.21 19.40
CA SER A 124 6.55 -21.21 18.44
C SER A 124 7.12 -21.07 17.02
N MET A 125 7.65 -19.88 16.68
CA MET A 125 8.24 -19.61 15.37
C MET A 125 9.59 -20.29 15.13
N ILE A 126 10.21 -20.87 16.16
CA ILE A 126 11.49 -21.58 16.11
C ILE A 126 11.46 -22.96 16.81
N LEU A 127 10.26 -23.43 17.23
CA LEU A 127 10.11 -24.73 17.88
C LEU A 127 10.40 -25.89 16.90
N TYR A 128 10.85 -26.99 17.46
CA TYR A 128 11.13 -28.26 16.75
C TYR A 128 12.19 -28.17 15.65
N GLY A 129 13.12 -27.20 15.74
CA GLY A 129 14.19 -27.04 14.75
C GLY A 129 13.74 -26.38 13.44
N GLU A 130 12.50 -25.97 13.34
CA GLU A 130 11.98 -25.25 12.18
C GLU A 130 12.19 -23.75 12.33
N ASP A 131 12.84 -23.15 11.34
CA ASP A 131 12.98 -21.68 11.24
C ASP A 131 11.82 -21.09 10.42
N ARG A 132 10.72 -20.76 11.08
CA ARG A 132 9.54 -20.14 10.45
C ARG A 132 9.67 -18.62 10.33
N ILE A 133 10.49 -17.99 11.18
CA ILE A 133 10.64 -16.53 11.15
C ILE A 133 11.40 -16.03 9.93
N THR A 134 12.39 -16.77 9.44
CA THR A 134 13.16 -16.36 8.26
C THR A 134 12.29 -16.30 6.99
N PRO A 135 11.48 -17.32 6.64
CA PRO A 135 10.56 -17.20 5.52
C PRO A 135 9.49 -16.14 5.75
N ALA A 136 8.94 -15.98 6.98
CA ALA A 136 7.98 -14.93 7.30
C ALA A 136 8.54 -13.53 7.02
N LYS A 137 9.77 -13.24 7.45
CA LYS A 137 10.45 -11.97 7.15
C LYS A 137 10.64 -11.76 5.65
N LYS A 138 10.98 -12.81 4.90
CA LYS A 138 11.14 -12.69 3.42
C LYS A 138 9.83 -12.33 2.75
N VAL A 139 8.73 -12.99 3.14
CA VAL A 139 7.39 -12.70 2.61
C VAL A 139 6.96 -11.29 3.00
N ALA A 140 7.15 -10.90 4.26
CA ALA A 140 6.82 -9.57 4.75
C ALA A 140 7.58 -8.45 4.01
N MET A 141 8.88 -8.63 3.76
CA MET A 141 9.68 -7.69 2.96
C MET A 141 9.20 -7.61 1.52
N ALA A 142 8.84 -8.75 0.92
CA ALA A 142 8.33 -8.79 -0.45
C ALA A 142 6.97 -8.10 -0.56
N LEU A 143 6.07 -8.36 0.38
CA LEU A 143 4.74 -7.73 0.42
C LEU A 143 4.85 -6.21 0.64
N ALA A 144 5.71 -5.77 1.55
CA ALA A 144 5.95 -4.35 1.77
C ALA A 144 6.47 -3.65 0.50
N GLU A 145 7.44 -4.25 -0.19
CA GLU A 145 7.94 -3.67 -1.45
C GLU A 145 6.88 -3.70 -2.55
N LEU A 146 6.02 -4.74 -2.59
CA LEU A 146 4.89 -4.83 -3.52
C LEU A 146 3.93 -3.66 -3.31
N ILE A 147 3.47 -3.42 -2.08
CA ILE A 147 2.53 -2.36 -1.74
C ILE A 147 3.13 -1.00 -2.10
N ILE A 148 4.34 -0.70 -1.63
CA ILE A 148 5.01 0.58 -1.89
C ILE A 148 5.24 0.84 -3.39
N THR A 149 5.49 -0.24 -4.17
CA THR A 149 5.81 -0.09 -5.59
C THR A 149 4.56 -0.07 -6.46
N ARG A 150 3.59 -0.94 -6.17
CA ARG A 150 2.39 -1.15 -6.98
C ARG A 150 1.27 -0.20 -6.60
N TYR A 151 1.13 0.07 -5.30
CA TYR A 151 0.03 0.83 -4.71
C TYR A 151 0.58 2.02 -3.89
N PRO A 152 1.11 3.06 -4.52
CA PRO A 152 1.81 4.15 -3.83
C PRO A 152 0.88 5.03 -2.95
N LYS A 153 -0.44 4.93 -3.15
CA LYS A 153 -1.46 5.63 -2.34
C LYS A 153 -1.92 4.81 -1.13
N ASP A 154 -1.59 3.50 -1.08
CA ASP A 154 -1.95 2.64 0.04
C ASP A 154 -1.00 2.84 1.22
N THR A 155 -1.52 2.63 2.42
CA THR A 155 -0.71 2.64 3.65
C THR A 155 -0.38 1.22 4.09
N LEU A 156 0.79 1.04 4.70
CA LEU A 156 1.22 -0.23 5.25
C LEU A 156 1.82 -0.02 6.63
N ASP A 157 1.19 -0.62 7.63
CA ASP A 157 1.70 -0.73 8.98
C ASP A 157 2.17 -2.14 9.27
N ILE A 158 3.32 -2.26 9.95
CA ILE A 158 3.87 -3.56 10.33
C ILE A 158 3.80 -3.69 11.84
N LEU A 159 3.11 -4.71 12.29
CA LEU A 159 2.88 -5.02 13.68
C LEU A 159 3.54 -6.36 14.02
N VAL A 160 4.25 -6.41 15.13
CA VAL A 160 4.77 -7.66 15.69
C VAL A 160 4.08 -7.95 17.00
N PHE A 161 3.77 -9.21 17.24
CA PHE A 161 3.15 -9.65 18.48
C PHE A 161 3.84 -10.90 19.06
N GLY A 162 3.83 -10.96 20.38
CA GLY A 162 4.34 -12.04 21.22
C GLY A 162 3.59 -11.99 22.54
N ASN A 163 4.22 -11.65 23.67
CA ASN A 163 3.49 -11.36 24.92
C ASN A 163 2.62 -10.09 24.76
N ASP A 164 3.19 -9.08 24.11
CA ASP A 164 2.56 -7.80 23.77
C ASP A 164 2.63 -7.57 22.26
N ALA A 165 1.92 -6.55 21.78
CA ALA A 165 1.96 -6.12 20.40
C ALA A 165 2.57 -4.73 20.28
N LYS A 166 3.31 -4.49 19.18
CA LYS A 166 3.87 -3.18 18.86
C LYS A 166 4.00 -2.96 17.38
N ILE A 167 3.84 -1.72 16.95
CA ILE A 167 4.12 -1.29 15.57
C ILE A 167 5.63 -1.10 15.42
N ILE A 168 6.17 -1.57 14.33
CA ILE A 168 7.59 -1.42 14.00
C ILE A 168 7.76 -0.76 12.64
N PRO A 169 8.77 0.09 12.47
CA PRO A 169 9.09 0.65 11.16
C PRO A 169 9.64 -0.45 10.23
N LEU A 170 9.36 -0.31 8.93
CA LEU A 170 9.82 -1.24 7.89
C LEU A 170 11.33 -1.54 7.96
N LYS A 171 12.14 -0.57 8.36
CA LYS A 171 13.60 -0.71 8.53
C LYS A 171 14.01 -1.76 9.57
N GLN A 172 13.16 -2.03 10.55
CA GLN A 172 13.43 -3.03 11.60
C GLN A 172 13.08 -4.46 11.15
N LEU A 173 12.31 -4.63 10.09
CA LEU A 173 11.83 -5.92 9.63
C LEU A 173 12.94 -6.97 9.38
N PRO A 174 14.09 -6.66 8.75
CA PRO A 174 15.17 -7.62 8.57
C PRO A 174 15.80 -8.10 9.89
N TYR A 175 15.74 -7.26 10.93
CA TYR A 175 16.39 -7.51 12.22
C TYR A 175 15.48 -8.18 13.25
N LEU A 176 14.24 -8.51 12.89
CA LEU A 176 13.33 -9.21 13.79
C LEU A 176 13.94 -10.52 14.30
N LYS A 177 13.85 -10.68 15.60
CA LYS A 177 14.25 -11.90 16.30
C LYS A 177 13.04 -12.47 17.04
N VAL A 178 12.97 -13.78 17.08
CA VAL A 178 12.04 -14.50 17.95
C VAL A 178 12.53 -14.36 19.38
N GLY A 179 11.62 -14.12 20.31
CA GLY A 179 11.88 -14.08 21.73
C GLY A 179 11.23 -15.24 22.48
N PRO A 180 11.51 -15.39 23.78
CA PRO A 180 10.84 -16.36 24.64
C PRO A 180 9.42 -15.87 24.99
N TYR A 181 8.65 -15.52 23.97
CA TYR A 181 7.32 -14.93 24.12
C TYR A 181 6.24 -16.00 23.90
N HIS A 182 5.13 -15.85 24.63
CA HIS A 182 3.89 -16.55 24.31
C HIS A 182 3.19 -15.88 23.13
N THR A 183 2.29 -16.60 22.47
CA THR A 183 1.52 -16.05 21.36
C THR A 183 0.27 -15.33 21.89
N ASN A 184 0.29 -14.01 21.94
CA ASN A 184 -0.86 -13.19 22.32
C ASN A 184 -1.46 -12.52 21.08
N THR A 185 -2.25 -13.28 20.31
CA THR A 185 -2.91 -12.80 19.11
C THR A 185 -3.94 -11.71 19.42
N VAL A 186 -4.55 -11.75 20.61
CA VAL A 186 -5.56 -10.76 21.02
C VAL A 186 -4.94 -9.37 21.10
N ALA A 187 -3.77 -9.24 21.76
CA ALA A 187 -3.05 -7.96 21.81
C ALA A 187 -2.69 -7.46 20.40
N GLY A 188 -2.30 -8.37 19.49
CA GLY A 188 -2.03 -8.04 18.11
C GLY A 188 -3.25 -7.50 17.38
N LEU A 189 -4.39 -8.15 17.50
CA LEU A 189 -5.64 -7.73 16.86
C LEU A 189 -6.18 -6.41 17.43
N GLN A 190 -6.10 -6.22 18.76
CA GLN A 190 -6.51 -4.97 19.39
C GLN A 190 -5.69 -3.76 18.92
N LEU A 191 -4.39 -3.96 18.68
CA LEU A 191 -3.54 -2.89 18.18
C LEU A 191 -3.74 -2.63 16.67
N ALA A 192 -4.23 -3.63 15.93
CA ALA A 192 -4.45 -3.55 14.49
C ALA A 192 -5.79 -2.87 14.11
N MET A 193 -6.74 -2.78 15.03
CA MET A 193 -8.05 -2.10 14.87
C MET A 193 -7.98 -0.65 15.27
#